data_4a864974564fea6365dd573b590519d7
#
_entry.id   4a864974564fea6365dd573b590519d7
#
_cell.length_a   1.000
_cell.length_b   1.000
_cell.length_c   1.000
_cell.angle_alpha   90.00
_cell.angle_beta   90.00
_cell.angle_gamma   90.00
#
_symmetry.space_group_name_H-M   'P 1'
#
loop_
_entity.id
_entity.type
_entity.pdbx_description
1 polymer ?
#
loop_
_entity_poly.entity_id
_entity_poly.type
_entity_poly.pdbx_seq_one_letter_code
_entity_poly.pdbx_strand_id
1 'polypeptide(L)'
;MAGLSGRRWTGLRAALVLVVALVLQVSVLADLRVAGAIGDLLLVVVVAAGITGGADRGAAWGFAAGLLYDLVLDTPFGLTALTYTLIGVAVGAAGTAIGRTGGWWPVVLAAAAGLAQATLYTVIGNVVGVAYPAGDVPGIGLVLAAWSAVLVLPMLRVLWWVHGHSEPDRLEVLLR
;
A
#
# COMPACT_ATOMS: atom_id res chain seq x y z
N MET A 1 3.70 15.20 -28.96
CA MET A 1 2.33 14.79 -28.55
C MET A 1 2.25 13.35 -27.98
N ALA A 2 3.29 12.54 -28.07
CA ALA A 2 3.31 11.15 -27.54
C ALA A 2 3.36 11.02 -26.00
N GLY A 3 3.82 12.02 -25.27
CA GLY A 3 3.95 11.96 -23.81
C GLY A 3 2.64 12.04 -23.01
N LEU A 4 1.59 12.61 -23.56
CA LEU A 4 0.30 12.78 -22.86
C LEU A 4 -0.57 11.52 -22.91
N SER A 5 -0.42 10.69 -23.93
CA SER A 5 -1.16 9.42 -24.02
C SER A 5 -0.66 8.38 -23.02
N GLY A 6 0.65 8.22 -22.87
CA GLY A 6 1.24 7.26 -21.92
C GLY A 6 0.84 7.55 -20.47
N ARG A 7 0.82 8.82 -20.07
CA ARG A 7 0.45 9.26 -18.72
C ARG A 7 -1.03 9.01 -18.39
N ARG A 8 -1.90 9.11 -19.39
CA ARG A 8 -3.35 8.82 -19.22
C ARG A 8 -3.60 7.32 -19.03
N TRP A 9 -2.90 6.46 -19.76
CA TRP A 9 -3.02 5.01 -19.63
C TRP A 9 -2.52 4.51 -18.27
N THR A 10 -1.44 5.08 -17.75
CA THR A 10 -0.93 4.74 -16.42
C THR A 10 -1.92 5.15 -15.33
N GLY A 11 -2.53 6.34 -15.43
CA GLY A 11 -3.55 6.80 -14.49
C GLY A 11 -4.80 5.92 -14.50
N LEU A 12 -5.28 5.51 -15.67
CA LEU A 12 -6.45 4.63 -15.79
C LEU A 12 -6.18 3.23 -15.20
N ARG A 13 -4.99 2.66 -15.45
CA ARG A 13 -4.58 1.38 -14.86
C ARG A 13 -4.46 1.47 -13.34
N ALA A 14 -3.91 2.57 -12.82
CA ALA A 14 -3.82 2.83 -11.40
C ALA A 14 -5.20 2.90 -10.75
N ALA A 15 -6.13 3.66 -11.33
CA ALA A 15 -7.50 3.74 -10.85
C ALA A 15 -8.20 2.37 -10.89
N LEU A 16 -8.01 1.60 -11.97
CA LEU A 16 -8.57 0.25 -12.09
C LEU A 16 -8.06 -0.68 -10.98
N VAL A 17 -6.75 -0.66 -10.69
CA VAL A 17 -6.18 -1.49 -9.61
C VAL A 17 -6.74 -1.10 -8.26
N LEU A 18 -6.88 0.19 -7.96
CA LEU A 18 -7.47 0.66 -6.70
C LEU A 18 -8.93 0.23 -6.55
N VAL A 19 -9.73 0.39 -7.61
CA VAL A 19 -11.14 -0.02 -7.59
C VAL A 19 -11.28 -1.53 -7.45
N VAL A 20 -10.51 -2.31 -8.21
CA VAL A 20 -10.51 -3.78 -8.09
C VAL A 20 -10.06 -4.22 -6.70
N ALA A 21 -9.00 -3.60 -6.15
CA ALA A 21 -8.54 -3.90 -4.80
C ALA A 21 -9.62 -3.57 -3.75
N LEU A 22 -10.31 -2.43 -3.89
CA LEU A 22 -11.43 -2.07 -3.00
C LEU A 22 -12.58 -3.07 -3.08
N VAL A 23 -13.00 -3.44 -4.30
CA VAL A 23 -14.07 -4.43 -4.48
C VAL A 23 -13.70 -5.77 -3.87
N LEU A 24 -12.47 -6.25 -4.10
CA LEU A 24 -11.98 -7.49 -3.49
C LEU A 24 -11.88 -7.38 -1.96
N GLN A 25 -11.47 -6.22 -1.45
CA GLN A 25 -11.42 -5.95 -0.01
C GLN A 25 -12.78 -6.10 0.64
N VAL A 26 -13.82 -5.50 0.04
CA VAL A 26 -15.18 -5.47 0.62
C VAL A 26 -15.95 -6.76 0.35
N SER A 27 -15.73 -7.40 -0.82
CA SER A 27 -16.54 -8.57 -1.23
C SER A 27 -15.93 -9.92 -0.83
N VAL A 28 -14.60 -10.01 -0.75
CA VAL A 28 -13.91 -11.30 -0.52
C VAL A 28 -13.21 -11.31 0.83
N LEU A 29 -12.41 -10.26 1.12
CA LEU A 29 -11.65 -10.25 2.36
C LEU A 29 -12.51 -9.95 3.58
N ALA A 30 -13.65 -9.29 3.42
CA ALA A 30 -14.57 -9.01 4.53
C ALA A 30 -15.03 -10.29 5.26
N ASP A 31 -15.16 -11.41 4.52
CA ASP A 31 -15.54 -12.71 5.07
C ASP A 31 -14.34 -13.52 5.61
N LEU A 32 -13.12 -13.15 5.21
CA LEU A 32 -11.88 -13.85 5.62
C LEU A 32 -11.29 -13.24 6.91
N ARG A 33 -11.99 -13.46 8.03
CA ARG A 33 -11.50 -13.03 9.34
C ARG A 33 -10.54 -14.05 9.94
N VAL A 34 -9.31 -13.64 10.19
CA VAL A 34 -8.30 -14.44 10.89
C VAL A 34 -8.04 -13.77 12.25
N ALA A 35 -8.28 -14.50 13.33
CA ALA A 35 -8.13 -13.97 14.71
C ALA A 35 -8.86 -12.62 14.94
N GLY A 36 -10.04 -12.44 14.33
CA GLY A 36 -10.83 -11.21 14.47
C GLY A 36 -10.41 -10.04 13.56
N ALA A 37 -9.28 -10.14 12.84
CA ALA A 37 -8.81 -9.13 11.92
C ALA A 37 -8.99 -9.57 10.46
N ILE A 38 -9.16 -8.59 9.58
CA ILE A 38 -9.31 -8.76 8.14
C ILE A 38 -8.02 -8.31 7.47
N GLY A 39 -7.55 -9.06 6.46
CA GLY A 39 -6.41 -8.65 5.65
C GLY A 39 -6.69 -7.34 4.92
N ASP A 40 -5.67 -6.50 4.75
CA ASP A 40 -5.80 -5.19 4.11
C ASP A 40 -5.09 -5.17 2.75
N LEU A 41 -5.87 -5.42 1.70
CA LEU A 41 -5.36 -5.46 0.32
C LEU A 41 -4.96 -4.06 -0.18
N LEU A 42 -5.70 -3.02 0.21
CA LEU A 42 -5.39 -1.65 -0.17
C LEU A 42 -4.05 -1.19 0.43
N LEU A 43 -3.79 -1.55 1.69
CA LEU A 43 -2.47 -1.32 2.29
C LEU A 43 -1.36 -2.01 1.49
N VAL A 44 -1.56 -3.25 1.05
CA VAL A 44 -0.58 -3.98 0.24
C VAL A 44 -0.30 -3.28 -1.10
N VAL A 45 -1.34 -2.73 -1.74
CA VAL A 45 -1.18 -1.89 -2.95
C VAL A 45 -0.29 -0.68 -2.67
N VAL A 46 -0.53 0.02 -1.56
CA VAL A 46 0.24 1.21 -1.15
C VAL A 46 1.70 0.86 -0.88
N VAL A 47 1.93 -0.23 -0.14
CA VAL A 47 3.29 -0.75 0.14
C VAL A 47 4.02 -1.08 -1.15
N ALA A 48 3.39 -1.82 -2.06
CA ALA A 48 3.98 -2.17 -3.34
C ALA A 48 4.26 -0.93 -4.21
N ALA A 49 3.39 0.10 -4.17
CA ALA A 49 3.61 1.37 -4.85
C ALA A 49 4.81 2.15 -4.28
N GLY A 50 4.95 2.18 -2.95
CA GLY A 50 6.11 2.76 -2.28
C GLY A 50 7.42 2.04 -2.65
N ILE A 51 7.43 0.71 -2.58
CA ILE A 51 8.58 -0.11 -2.95
C ILE A 51 9.03 0.13 -4.40
N THR A 52 8.08 0.23 -5.34
CA THR A 52 8.39 0.36 -6.77
C THR A 52 8.67 1.78 -7.21
N GLY A 53 8.12 2.77 -6.51
CA GLY A 53 8.13 4.17 -6.96
C GLY A 53 8.69 5.18 -5.99
N GLY A 54 9.16 4.76 -4.81
CA GLY A 54 9.68 5.66 -3.78
C GLY A 54 8.60 6.40 -3.00
N ALA A 55 9.04 7.33 -2.14
CA ALA A 55 8.18 8.02 -1.17
C ALA A 55 7.02 8.80 -1.82
N ASP A 56 7.29 9.56 -2.89
CA ASP A 56 6.27 10.38 -3.54
C ASP A 56 5.14 9.54 -4.14
N ARG A 57 5.50 8.41 -4.75
CA ARG A 57 4.52 7.50 -5.32
C ARG A 57 3.77 6.75 -4.22
N GLY A 58 4.48 6.32 -3.17
CA GLY A 58 3.87 5.74 -1.98
C GLY A 58 2.84 6.67 -1.34
N ALA A 59 3.18 7.96 -1.21
CA ALA A 59 2.28 8.99 -0.70
C ALA A 59 1.02 9.14 -1.56
N ALA A 60 1.19 9.28 -2.88
CA ALA A 60 0.07 9.49 -3.81
C ALA A 60 -0.89 8.29 -3.83
N TRP A 61 -0.35 7.07 -3.86
CA TRP A 61 -1.17 5.85 -3.79
C TRP A 61 -1.79 5.65 -2.42
N GLY A 62 -1.07 5.98 -1.34
CA GLY A 62 -1.57 5.92 0.03
C GLY A 62 -2.75 6.85 0.24
N PHE A 63 -2.63 8.10 -0.20
CA PHE A 63 -3.72 9.06 -0.13
C PHE A 63 -4.94 8.62 -0.94
N ALA A 64 -4.74 8.21 -2.20
CA ALA A 64 -5.84 7.79 -3.08
C ALA A 64 -6.52 6.51 -2.57
N ALA A 65 -5.76 5.49 -2.17
CA ALA A 65 -6.28 4.24 -1.63
C ALA A 65 -7.03 4.45 -0.32
N GLY A 66 -6.45 5.24 0.59
CA GLY A 66 -7.06 5.53 1.88
C GLY A 66 -8.34 6.34 1.75
N LEU A 67 -8.35 7.34 0.86
CA LEU A 67 -9.55 8.13 0.60
C LEU A 67 -10.69 7.27 0.01
N LEU A 68 -10.35 6.36 -0.91
CA LEU A 68 -11.32 5.40 -1.45
C LEU A 68 -11.86 4.47 -0.36
N TYR A 69 -11.01 4.04 0.57
CA TYR A 69 -11.43 3.16 1.66
C TYR A 69 -12.28 3.91 2.70
N ASP A 70 -11.94 5.15 3.01
CA ASP A 70 -12.73 6.00 3.90
C ASP A 70 -14.16 6.28 3.39
N LEU A 71 -14.42 6.16 2.08
CA LEU A 71 -15.77 6.26 1.52
C LEU A 71 -16.66 5.06 1.86
N VAL A 72 -16.08 3.94 2.24
CA VAL A 72 -16.79 2.68 2.51
C VAL A 72 -16.82 2.36 4.00
N LEU A 73 -15.87 2.90 4.78
CA LEU A 73 -15.76 2.71 6.22
C LEU A 73 -16.61 3.75 6.97
N ASP A 74 -17.31 3.29 8.01
CA ASP A 74 -18.00 4.15 8.98
C ASP A 74 -17.04 4.74 10.02
N THR A 75 -15.92 5.32 9.57
CA THR A 75 -14.86 5.91 10.39
C THR A 75 -14.68 7.38 10.03
N PRO A 76 -14.00 8.19 10.88
CA PRO A 76 -13.74 9.58 10.54
C PRO A 76 -13.02 9.69 9.21
N PHE A 77 -13.64 10.42 8.27
CA PHE A 77 -13.14 10.61 6.93
C PHE A 77 -11.73 11.20 6.93
N GLY A 78 -10.82 10.59 6.20
CA GLY A 78 -9.41 10.99 6.12
C GLY A 78 -8.47 10.23 7.07
N LEU A 79 -8.98 9.44 8.00
CA LEU A 79 -8.14 8.68 8.94
C LEU A 79 -7.30 7.63 8.21
N THR A 80 -7.93 6.84 7.35
CA THR A 80 -7.23 5.84 6.54
C THR A 80 -6.35 6.50 5.49
N ALA A 81 -6.81 7.59 4.88
CA ALA A 81 -6.00 8.35 3.92
C ALA A 81 -4.69 8.87 4.56
N LEU A 82 -4.75 9.38 5.80
CA LEU A 82 -3.58 9.85 6.52
C LEU A 82 -2.63 8.69 6.86
N THR A 83 -3.14 7.62 7.46
CA THR A 83 -2.33 6.46 7.86
C THR A 83 -1.65 5.80 6.66
N TYR A 84 -2.37 5.57 5.57
CA TYR A 84 -1.81 4.98 4.36
C TYR A 84 -0.78 5.89 3.68
N THR A 85 -1.01 7.20 3.69
CA THR A 85 -0.03 8.17 3.16
C THR A 85 1.28 8.08 3.93
N LEU A 86 1.23 8.11 5.27
CA LEU A 86 2.41 8.02 6.12
C LEU A 86 3.17 6.72 5.90
N ILE A 87 2.45 5.58 5.83
CA ILE A 87 3.05 4.28 5.56
C ILE A 87 3.66 4.23 4.16
N GLY A 88 2.96 4.75 3.15
CA GLY A 88 3.45 4.79 1.78
C GLY A 88 4.74 5.59 1.64
N VAL A 89 4.84 6.75 2.31
CA VAL A 89 6.06 7.56 2.39
C VAL A 89 7.18 6.78 3.09
N ALA A 90 6.90 6.22 4.27
CA ALA A 90 7.92 5.51 5.06
C ALA A 90 8.48 4.29 4.32
N VAL A 91 7.60 3.47 3.72
CA VAL A 91 7.99 2.30 2.92
C VAL A 91 8.77 2.71 1.68
N GLY A 92 8.33 3.77 0.99
CA GLY A 92 9.02 4.28 -0.19
C GLY A 92 10.41 4.82 0.12
N ALA A 93 10.56 5.57 1.22
CA ALA A 93 11.84 6.07 1.70
C ALA A 93 12.77 4.92 2.15
N ALA A 94 12.24 3.95 2.92
CA ALA A 94 13.01 2.79 3.34
C ALA A 94 13.46 1.94 2.15
N GLY A 95 12.59 1.73 1.16
CA GLY A 95 12.90 0.96 -0.06
C GLY A 95 14.03 1.56 -0.88
N THR A 96 14.14 2.89 -0.92
CA THR A 96 15.26 3.58 -1.59
C THR A 96 16.56 3.53 -0.78
N ALA A 97 16.48 3.55 0.55
CA ALA A 97 17.64 3.54 1.45
C ALA A 97 18.29 2.15 1.58
N ILE A 98 17.47 1.08 1.62
CA ILE A 98 17.97 -0.30 1.84
C ILE A 98 18.73 -0.83 0.62
N GLY A 99 18.52 -0.22 -0.57
CA GLY A 99 19.08 -0.76 -1.80
C GLY A 99 18.47 -2.14 -2.13
N ARG A 100 18.45 -2.53 -3.39
CA ARG A 100 17.82 -3.78 -3.85
C ARG A 100 18.66 -5.04 -3.50
N THR A 101 19.09 -5.18 -2.27
CA THR A 101 19.90 -6.31 -1.81
C THR A 101 19.01 -7.41 -1.24
N GLY A 102 18.77 -8.45 -2.03
CA GLY A 102 18.04 -9.65 -1.58
C GLY A 102 16.53 -9.63 -1.85
N GLY A 103 15.96 -10.79 -2.18
CA GLY A 103 14.54 -10.90 -2.60
C GLY A 103 13.52 -10.87 -1.45
N TRP A 104 13.95 -10.85 -0.19
CA TRP A 104 13.06 -10.95 1.00
C TRP A 104 12.70 -9.60 1.64
N TRP A 105 13.45 -8.53 1.35
CA TRP A 105 13.22 -7.22 1.93
C TRP A 105 11.81 -6.63 1.68
N PRO A 106 11.14 -6.83 0.52
CA PRO A 106 9.77 -6.35 0.33
C PRO A 106 8.78 -7.00 1.30
N VAL A 107 9.01 -8.27 1.61
CA VAL A 107 8.17 -9.03 2.56
C VAL A 107 8.30 -8.46 3.96
N VAL A 108 9.52 -8.14 4.39
CA VAL A 108 9.78 -7.51 5.70
C VAL A 108 9.18 -6.12 5.79
N LEU A 109 9.35 -5.30 4.75
CA LEU A 109 8.73 -3.97 4.72
C LEU A 109 7.20 -4.06 4.73
N ALA A 110 6.62 -5.02 4.02
CA ALA A 110 5.17 -5.23 4.03
C ALA A 110 4.67 -5.69 5.42
N ALA A 111 5.38 -6.59 6.08
CA ALA A 111 5.05 -7.01 7.43
C ALA A 111 5.15 -5.84 8.42
N ALA A 112 6.23 -5.06 8.34
CA ALA A 112 6.40 -3.86 9.16
C ALA A 112 5.30 -2.81 8.91
N ALA A 113 4.87 -2.64 7.66
CA ALA A 113 3.77 -1.76 7.29
C ALA A 113 2.44 -2.22 7.90
N GLY A 114 2.15 -3.53 7.92
CA GLY A 114 0.96 -4.08 8.56
C GLY A 114 0.93 -3.82 10.08
N LEU A 115 2.07 -3.99 10.76
CA LEU A 115 2.21 -3.65 12.19
C LEU A 115 2.04 -2.14 12.42
N ALA A 116 2.69 -1.33 11.58
CA ALA A 116 2.59 0.12 11.66
C ALA A 116 1.16 0.61 11.43
N GLN A 117 0.41 -0.02 10.52
CA GLN A 117 -0.98 0.31 10.23
C GLN A 117 -1.85 0.16 11.47
N ALA A 118 -1.81 -0.99 12.16
CA ALA A 118 -2.59 -1.22 13.36
C ALA A 118 -2.28 -0.16 14.44
N THR A 119 -1.00 0.14 14.64
CA THR A 119 -0.53 1.09 15.64
C THR A 119 -0.95 2.53 15.28
N LEU A 120 -0.63 2.99 14.06
CA LEU A 120 -0.94 4.35 13.61
C LEU A 120 -2.45 4.60 13.59
N TYR A 121 -3.22 3.64 13.08
CA TYR A 121 -4.67 3.76 13.02
C TYR A 121 -5.29 3.91 14.41
N THR A 122 -4.82 3.13 15.39
CA THR A 122 -5.27 3.23 16.78
C THR A 122 -4.84 4.55 17.43
N VAL A 123 -3.57 4.95 17.26
CA VAL A 123 -3.05 6.19 17.85
C VAL A 123 -3.77 7.41 17.27
N ILE A 124 -3.86 7.52 15.95
CA ILE A 124 -4.49 8.67 15.30
C ILE A 124 -5.99 8.66 15.58
N GLY A 125 -6.65 7.51 15.54
CA GLY A 125 -8.06 7.36 15.88
C GLY A 125 -8.40 7.85 17.29
N ASN A 126 -7.59 7.47 18.28
CA ASN A 126 -7.77 7.95 19.66
C ASN A 126 -7.55 9.47 19.79
N VAL A 127 -6.62 10.05 19.04
CA VAL A 127 -6.41 11.51 18.99
C VAL A 127 -7.62 12.22 18.39
N VAL A 128 -8.28 11.63 17.40
CA VAL A 128 -9.48 12.19 16.75
C VAL A 128 -10.76 11.92 17.60
N GLY A 129 -10.65 11.21 18.70
CA GLY A 129 -11.77 10.95 19.63
C GLY A 129 -12.54 9.67 19.35
N VAL A 130 -12.02 8.79 18.49
CA VAL A 130 -12.55 7.43 18.29
C VAL A 130 -11.82 6.50 19.24
N ALA A 131 -12.52 6.02 20.26
CA ALA A 131 -11.94 5.10 21.25
C ALA A 131 -11.74 3.71 20.64
N TYR A 132 -10.52 3.39 20.23
CA TYR A 132 -10.13 2.03 19.86
C TYR A 132 -9.50 1.33 21.08
N PRO A 133 -9.97 0.12 21.43
CA PRO A 133 -9.37 -0.63 22.54
C PRO A 133 -7.93 -1.04 22.18
N ALA A 134 -6.97 -0.56 22.96
CA ALA A 134 -5.54 -0.81 22.71
C ALA A 134 -5.11 -2.28 22.96
N GLY A 135 -5.96 -3.07 23.63
CA GLY A 135 -5.62 -4.44 24.05
C GLY A 135 -5.37 -5.40 22.89
N ASP A 136 -6.04 -5.22 21.76
CA ASP A 136 -5.97 -6.13 20.62
C ASP A 136 -5.03 -5.67 19.50
N VAL A 137 -4.42 -4.48 19.63
CA VAL A 137 -3.54 -3.89 18.60
C VAL A 137 -2.40 -4.83 18.19
N PRO A 138 -1.69 -5.53 19.09
CA PRO A 138 -0.64 -6.46 18.71
C PRO A 138 -1.17 -7.64 17.88
N GLY A 139 -2.32 -8.20 18.26
CA GLY A 139 -2.94 -9.31 17.53
C GLY A 139 -3.38 -8.90 16.13
N ILE A 140 -4.09 -7.79 16.01
CA ILE A 140 -4.50 -7.20 14.73
C ILE A 140 -3.27 -6.89 13.86
N GLY A 141 -2.24 -6.28 14.45
CA GLY A 141 -1.00 -5.94 13.75
C GLY A 141 -0.29 -7.16 13.18
N LEU A 142 -0.23 -8.27 13.93
CA LEU A 142 0.37 -9.52 13.44
C LEU A 142 -0.41 -10.12 12.28
N VAL A 143 -1.73 -10.09 12.31
CA VAL A 143 -2.58 -10.56 11.21
C VAL A 143 -2.36 -9.69 9.98
N LEU A 144 -2.36 -8.37 10.12
CA LEU A 144 -2.08 -7.43 9.01
C LEU A 144 -0.67 -7.64 8.45
N ALA A 145 0.32 -7.86 9.32
CA ALA A 145 1.69 -8.16 8.89
C ALA A 145 1.78 -9.45 8.08
N ALA A 146 1.13 -10.51 8.55
CA ALA A 146 1.11 -11.79 7.83
C ALA A 146 0.43 -11.68 6.46
N TRP A 147 -0.74 -11.04 6.39
CA TRP A 147 -1.45 -10.80 5.13
C TRP A 147 -0.60 -9.95 4.17
N SER A 148 -0.03 -8.86 4.66
CA SER A 148 0.81 -7.98 3.84
C SER A 148 2.06 -8.70 3.32
N ALA A 149 2.70 -9.52 4.14
CA ALA A 149 3.86 -10.32 3.76
C ALA A 149 3.55 -11.31 2.63
N VAL A 150 2.40 -11.98 2.70
CA VAL A 150 1.97 -12.96 1.68
C VAL A 150 1.57 -12.26 0.37
N LEU A 151 0.81 -11.18 0.47
CA LEU A 151 0.21 -10.54 -0.70
C LEU A 151 1.14 -9.54 -1.41
N VAL A 152 2.25 -9.10 -0.80
CA VAL A 152 3.12 -8.09 -1.42
C VAL A 152 3.78 -8.60 -2.70
N LEU A 153 4.19 -9.87 -2.76
CA LEU A 153 4.88 -10.41 -3.93
C LEU A 153 4.01 -10.46 -5.19
N PRO A 154 2.78 -11.00 -5.17
CA PRO A 154 1.88 -10.89 -6.32
C PRO A 154 1.52 -9.45 -6.65
N MET A 155 1.35 -8.58 -5.63
CA MET A 155 1.02 -7.19 -5.86
C MET A 155 2.13 -6.40 -6.54
N LEU A 156 3.40 -6.69 -6.23
CA LEU A 156 4.53 -6.10 -6.95
C LEU A 156 4.49 -6.41 -8.45
N ARG A 157 4.10 -7.65 -8.84
CA ARG A 157 3.94 -8.00 -10.26
C ARG A 157 2.82 -7.20 -10.93
N VAL A 158 1.70 -6.99 -10.22
CA VAL A 158 0.59 -6.16 -10.71
C VAL A 158 1.04 -4.71 -10.93
N LEU A 159 1.77 -4.13 -9.96
CA LEU A 159 2.23 -2.75 -10.09
C LEU A 159 3.30 -2.58 -11.17
N TRP A 160 4.15 -3.54 -11.40
CA TRP A 160 5.06 -3.51 -12.54
C TRP A 160 4.30 -3.51 -13.87
N TRP A 161 3.21 -4.24 -13.98
CA TRP A 161 2.33 -4.19 -15.15
C TRP A 161 1.64 -2.83 -15.31
N VAL A 162 1.19 -2.21 -14.22
CA VAL A 162 0.56 -0.87 -14.23
C VAL A 162 1.50 0.20 -14.76
N HIS A 163 2.74 0.20 -14.27
CA HIS A 163 3.71 1.23 -14.61
C HIS A 163 4.36 1.03 -15.98
N GLY A 164 4.08 -0.10 -16.66
CA GLY A 164 4.78 -0.51 -17.87
C GLY A 164 6.26 -0.72 -17.59
N HIS A 165 6.92 -1.56 -18.35
CA HIS A 165 8.38 -1.64 -18.35
C HIS A 165 8.92 -0.33 -18.96
N SER A 166 9.09 0.72 -18.16
CA SER A 166 10.08 1.73 -18.45
C SER A 166 11.41 1.03 -18.19
N GLU A 167 11.87 0.23 -19.13
CA GLU A 167 13.29 -0.12 -19.17
C GLU A 167 14.05 1.20 -19.15
N PRO A 168 14.86 1.48 -18.12
CA PRO A 168 15.87 2.51 -18.28
C PRO A 168 16.72 2.04 -19.47
N ASP A 169 16.91 2.93 -20.43
CA ASP A 169 17.70 2.76 -21.63
C ASP A 169 19.06 2.12 -21.29
N ARG A 170 19.10 0.79 -21.20
CA ARG A 170 20.37 0.05 -21.05
C ARG A 170 21.27 0.24 -22.25
N LEU A 171 20.71 0.74 -23.36
CA LEU A 171 21.47 1.00 -24.57
C LEU A 171 22.27 2.31 -24.51
N GLU A 172 21.80 3.34 -23.76
CA GLU A 172 22.59 4.58 -23.59
C GLU A 172 23.79 4.41 -22.67
N VAL A 173 23.73 3.48 -21.71
CA VAL A 173 24.85 3.21 -20.79
C VAL A 173 25.95 2.39 -21.46
N LEU A 174 25.65 1.64 -22.50
CA LEU A 174 26.65 0.84 -23.23
C LEU A 174 27.34 1.61 -24.38
N LEU A 175 26.83 2.80 -24.73
CA LEU A 175 27.38 3.64 -25.79
C LEU A 175 28.17 4.86 -25.28
N ARG A 176 28.37 4.99 -23.99
CA ARG A 176 29.27 5.94 -23.33
C ARG A 176 30.45 5.21 -22.72
#